data_048d9fce2247cd14884d68d3879af1e6
#
_entry.id   048d9fce2247cd14884d68d3879af1e6
#
_cell.length_a   1.000
_cell.length_b   1.000
_cell.length_c   1.000
_cell.angle_alpha   90.00
_cell.angle_beta   90.00
_cell.angle_gamma   90.00
#
_symmetry.space_group_name_H-M   'P 1'
#
loop_
_entity.id
_entity.type
_entity.pdbx_description
1 polymer ?
#
loop_
_entity_poly.entity_id
_entity_poly.type
_entity_poly.pdbx_seq_one_letter_code
_entity_poly.pdbx_strand_id
1 'polypeptide(L)'
;MNRGQPAVSASQSTGQPRVGLTAVRLAAALAVLGALLLLAGLAVGSEGFSLAWGDDAALIASIRAPRSLGALAAGALLGLAGALAQGLFRNPLADPYLLGAAAGASLGVVAVLAIGGGLALGSGLSLGLANPAWWLRLGLVGAAFAGALGGVSLTLLMAGGAARPVKLLLCGVVVGVLLGAVADLLILLSPEALRGRQVFLLGTTGFLGWQSVQLLTGVLAVLVPLAMRFGRVLDALVLGEASAASLGLALPGLRLLLVVTMALATGAAVSQAGLVAFVGLVAPHLVRRWVVVTHGALLALSALAGGVLLLTADVAARWVIAPQELPVGILTALLGGLYLLGLLRRREVPA
;
A
#
# COMPACT_ATOMS: atom_id res chain seq x y z
N MET A 1 -47.21 -32.95 -39.28
CA MET A 1 -47.56 -31.95 -38.28
C MET A 1 -46.27 -31.33 -37.76
N ASN A 2 -45.94 -30.18 -38.31
CA ASN A 2 -44.68 -29.46 -38.12
C ASN A 2 -44.92 -28.40 -37.03
N ARG A 3 -44.36 -28.57 -35.83
CA ARG A 3 -44.46 -27.56 -34.78
C ARG A 3 -43.23 -26.67 -34.81
N GLY A 4 -43.44 -25.43 -35.26
CA GLY A 4 -42.44 -24.37 -35.33
C GLY A 4 -41.83 -24.09 -33.95
N GLN A 5 -40.50 -24.03 -33.91
CA GLN A 5 -39.76 -23.45 -32.79
C GLN A 5 -39.84 -21.93 -32.87
N PRO A 6 -40.11 -21.23 -31.73
CA PRO A 6 -40.01 -19.77 -31.73
C PRO A 6 -38.54 -19.34 -31.82
N ALA A 7 -38.26 -18.49 -32.80
CA ALA A 7 -36.98 -17.82 -32.93
C ALA A 7 -36.72 -16.92 -31.70
N VAL A 8 -35.73 -17.28 -30.93
CA VAL A 8 -35.20 -16.41 -29.87
C VAL A 8 -34.46 -15.24 -30.56
N SER A 9 -35.11 -14.09 -30.62
CA SER A 9 -34.49 -12.86 -31.05
C SER A 9 -33.45 -12.45 -30.02
N ALA A 10 -32.18 -12.72 -30.30
CA ALA A 10 -31.07 -12.16 -29.58
C ALA A 10 -31.07 -10.63 -29.79
N SER A 11 -31.65 -9.88 -28.86
CA SER A 11 -31.44 -8.44 -28.79
C SER A 11 -29.97 -8.21 -28.46
N GLN A 12 -29.16 -8.04 -29.49
CA GLN A 12 -27.82 -7.49 -29.35
C GLN A 12 -27.95 -6.07 -28.79
N SER A 13 -27.84 -5.90 -27.49
CA SER A 13 -27.57 -4.60 -26.91
C SER A 13 -26.22 -4.15 -27.45
N THR A 14 -26.24 -3.31 -28.48
CA THR A 14 -25.08 -2.56 -28.95
C THR A 14 -24.67 -1.59 -27.84
N GLY A 15 -23.97 -2.11 -26.82
CA GLY A 15 -23.26 -1.29 -25.88
C GLY A 15 -22.24 -0.47 -26.65
N GLN A 16 -22.51 0.83 -26.82
CA GLN A 16 -21.56 1.76 -27.38
C GLN A 16 -20.22 1.56 -26.69
N PRO A 17 -19.10 1.47 -27.42
CA PRO A 17 -17.79 1.38 -26.80
C PRO A 17 -17.62 2.66 -25.99
N ARG A 18 -17.60 2.54 -24.66
CA ARG A 18 -17.17 3.64 -23.80
C ARG A 18 -15.78 4.02 -24.31
N VAL A 19 -15.63 5.28 -24.78
CA VAL A 19 -14.34 5.81 -25.20
C VAL A 19 -13.42 5.80 -23.97
N GLY A 20 -12.78 4.66 -23.73
CA GLY A 20 -11.84 4.47 -22.63
C GLY A 20 -10.62 5.35 -22.89
N LEU A 21 -10.10 5.99 -21.84
CA LEU A 21 -8.80 6.64 -21.88
C LEU A 21 -7.75 5.62 -22.33
N THR A 22 -6.83 6.03 -23.19
CA THR A 22 -5.67 5.19 -23.47
C THR A 22 -4.75 5.15 -22.24
N ALA A 23 -4.01 4.04 -22.04
CA ALA A 23 -3.07 3.90 -20.91
C ALA A 23 -2.10 5.09 -20.80
N VAL A 24 -1.64 5.59 -21.96
CA VAL A 24 -0.73 6.74 -22.03
C VAL A 24 -1.41 8.03 -21.56
N ARG A 25 -2.65 8.27 -21.95
CA ARG A 25 -3.39 9.47 -21.51
C ARG A 25 -3.66 9.42 -19.99
N LEU A 26 -4.01 8.26 -19.45
CA LEU A 26 -4.19 8.10 -18.01
C LEU A 26 -2.87 8.29 -17.26
N ALA A 27 -1.76 7.71 -17.75
CA ALA A 27 -0.43 7.92 -17.17
C ALA A 27 -0.05 9.40 -17.17
N ALA A 28 -0.25 10.10 -18.29
CA ALA A 28 0.02 11.53 -18.40
C ALA A 28 -0.85 12.36 -17.44
N ALA A 29 -2.16 12.06 -17.35
CA ALA A 29 -3.06 12.75 -16.42
C ALA A 29 -2.66 12.55 -14.97
N LEU A 30 -2.32 11.30 -14.57
CA LEU A 30 -1.84 11.01 -13.21
C LEU A 30 -0.49 11.67 -12.93
N ALA A 31 0.43 11.70 -13.90
CA ALA A 31 1.72 12.38 -13.75
C ALA A 31 1.55 13.90 -13.58
N VAL A 32 0.70 14.52 -14.39
CA VAL A 32 0.38 15.95 -14.26
C VAL A 32 -0.28 16.24 -12.92
N LEU A 33 -1.27 15.44 -12.51
CA LEU A 33 -1.93 15.59 -11.22
C LEU A 33 -0.92 15.41 -10.07
N GLY A 34 -0.04 14.42 -10.16
CA GLY A 34 1.04 14.20 -9.19
C GLY A 34 1.98 15.39 -9.09
N ALA A 35 2.37 15.99 -10.23
CA ALA A 35 3.22 17.18 -10.25
C ALA A 35 2.51 18.40 -9.62
N LEU A 36 1.24 18.62 -9.93
CA LEU A 36 0.43 19.69 -9.32
C LEU A 36 0.28 19.50 -7.80
N LEU A 37 0.05 18.27 -7.36
CA LEU A 37 -0.04 17.93 -5.93
C LEU A 37 1.32 18.07 -5.22
N LEU A 38 2.43 17.76 -5.89
CA LEU A 38 3.76 18.02 -5.34
C LEU A 38 3.96 19.53 -5.13
N LEU A 39 3.62 20.36 -6.11
CA LEU A 39 3.67 21.81 -5.97
C LEU A 39 2.77 22.30 -4.84
N ALA A 40 1.54 21.80 -4.75
CA ALA A 40 0.66 22.08 -3.63
C ALA A 40 1.25 21.66 -2.28
N GLY A 41 1.89 20.48 -2.22
CA GLY A 41 2.56 19.98 -1.02
C GLY A 41 3.78 20.80 -0.60
N LEU A 42 4.43 21.52 -1.51
CA LEU A 42 5.48 22.50 -1.19
C LEU A 42 4.89 23.80 -0.62
N ALA A 43 3.71 24.21 -1.08
CA ALA A 43 3.03 25.42 -0.65
C ALA A 43 2.23 25.25 0.66
N VAL A 44 1.79 24.03 0.99
CA VAL A 44 0.99 23.73 2.19
C VAL A 44 1.89 23.24 3.31
N GLY A 45 1.98 23.98 4.40
CA GLY A 45 2.62 23.60 5.66
C GLY A 45 1.61 23.40 6.78
N SER A 46 2.09 23.09 8.00
CA SER A 46 1.26 22.98 9.20
C SER A 46 0.61 24.31 9.63
N GLU A 47 1.17 25.44 9.22
CA GLU A 47 0.61 26.78 9.46
C GLU A 47 -0.38 27.23 8.37
N GLY A 48 -0.67 26.36 7.41
CA GLY A 48 -1.55 26.65 6.29
C GLY A 48 -0.82 26.85 4.96
N PHE A 49 -1.44 27.61 4.06
CA PHE A 49 -0.93 27.87 2.72
C PHE A 49 0.03 29.08 2.74
N SER A 50 1.27 28.85 2.30
CA SER A 50 2.30 29.90 2.16
C SER A 50 2.90 29.86 0.77
N LEU A 51 2.94 31.01 0.10
CA LEU A 51 3.67 31.26 -1.15
C LEU A 51 5.00 31.99 -0.92
N ALA A 52 5.41 32.17 0.32
CA ALA A 52 6.69 32.81 0.68
C ALA A 52 7.88 31.87 0.44
N TRP A 53 8.08 31.50 -0.83
CA TRP A 53 9.07 30.47 -1.22
C TRP A 53 10.52 30.87 -0.89
N GLY A 54 10.81 32.16 -0.82
CA GLY A 54 12.13 32.67 -0.44
C GLY A 54 12.41 32.48 1.06
N ASP A 55 11.47 32.92 1.90
CA ASP A 55 11.59 32.85 3.36
C ASP A 55 11.46 31.40 3.88
N ASP A 56 10.62 30.58 3.23
CA ASP A 56 10.37 29.17 3.58
C ASP A 56 11.35 28.19 2.90
N ALA A 57 12.34 28.65 2.15
CA ALA A 57 13.20 27.78 1.32
C ALA A 57 13.84 26.63 2.12
N ALA A 58 14.29 26.89 3.34
CA ALA A 58 14.88 25.88 4.21
C ALA A 58 13.84 24.82 4.66
N LEU A 59 12.62 25.25 5.02
CA LEU A 59 11.51 24.37 5.39
C LEU A 59 11.04 23.54 4.20
N ILE A 60 10.96 24.15 3.03
CA ILE A 60 10.59 23.45 1.80
C ILE A 60 11.61 22.36 1.49
N ALA A 61 12.90 22.68 1.49
CA ALA A 61 13.95 21.74 1.15
C ALA A 61 14.13 20.62 2.18
N SER A 62 14.00 20.92 3.48
CA SER A 62 14.30 19.95 4.55
C SER A 62 13.10 19.14 5.03
N ILE A 63 11.88 19.66 4.90
CA ILE A 63 10.67 19.05 5.47
C ILE A 63 9.59 18.81 4.40
N ARG A 64 9.12 19.86 3.69
CA ARG A 64 7.95 19.74 2.82
C ARG A 64 8.24 18.90 1.57
N ALA A 65 9.41 19.07 0.94
CA ALA A 65 9.78 18.33 -0.27
C ALA A 65 9.98 16.83 0.00
N PRO A 66 10.82 16.42 0.97
CA PRO A 66 11.01 14.98 1.23
C PRO A 66 9.72 14.32 1.74
N ARG A 67 8.88 15.02 2.51
CA ARG A 67 7.59 14.51 2.95
C ARG A 67 6.66 14.20 1.76
N SER A 68 6.49 15.16 0.85
CA SER A 68 5.60 15.00 -0.31
C SER A 68 6.12 13.94 -1.29
N LEU A 69 7.42 13.92 -1.57
CA LEU A 69 8.06 12.89 -2.40
C LEU A 69 7.99 11.50 -1.75
N GLY A 70 8.20 11.43 -0.44
CA GLY A 70 8.08 10.20 0.33
C GLY A 70 6.65 9.66 0.33
N ALA A 71 5.65 10.54 0.49
CA ALA A 71 4.24 10.16 0.39
C ALA A 71 3.90 9.61 -1.01
N LEU A 72 4.36 10.28 -2.08
CA LEU A 72 4.20 9.81 -3.45
C LEU A 72 4.81 8.41 -3.64
N ALA A 73 6.05 8.20 -3.17
CA ALA A 73 6.76 6.93 -3.32
C ALA A 73 6.15 5.80 -2.47
N ALA A 74 5.77 6.08 -1.21
CA ALA A 74 5.10 5.11 -0.34
C ALA A 74 3.73 4.69 -0.92
N GLY A 75 2.94 5.66 -1.38
CA GLY A 75 1.67 5.39 -2.05
C GLY A 75 1.84 4.58 -3.33
N ALA A 76 2.90 4.85 -4.11
CA ALA A 76 3.21 4.09 -5.33
C ALA A 76 3.54 2.62 -5.01
N LEU A 77 4.32 2.36 -3.96
CA LEU A 77 4.61 0.99 -3.50
C LEU A 77 3.34 0.27 -3.02
N LEU A 78 2.46 0.95 -2.29
CA LEU A 78 1.17 0.37 -1.87
C LEU A 78 0.25 0.09 -3.06
N GLY A 79 0.16 1.00 -4.03
CA GLY A 79 -0.62 0.79 -5.26
C GLY A 79 -0.10 -0.38 -6.09
N LEU A 80 1.23 -0.53 -6.21
CA LEU A 80 1.87 -1.68 -6.83
C LEU A 80 1.54 -2.98 -6.10
N ALA A 81 1.74 -3.00 -4.77
CA ALA A 81 1.46 -4.16 -3.94
C ALA A 81 -0.01 -4.59 -4.01
N GLY A 82 -0.93 -3.62 -4.02
CA GLY A 82 -2.35 -3.87 -4.18
C GLY A 82 -2.70 -4.50 -5.54
N ALA A 83 -2.13 -3.99 -6.63
CA ALA A 83 -2.34 -4.56 -7.95
C ALA A 83 -1.78 -5.98 -8.08
N LEU A 84 -0.63 -6.26 -7.46
CA LEU A 84 -0.06 -7.61 -7.35
C LEU A 84 -0.97 -8.55 -6.55
N ALA A 85 -1.48 -8.09 -5.38
CA ALA A 85 -2.41 -8.87 -4.56
C ALA A 85 -3.68 -9.22 -5.34
N GLN A 86 -4.31 -8.22 -5.97
CA GLN A 86 -5.54 -8.42 -6.74
C GLN A 86 -5.35 -9.34 -7.93
N GLY A 87 -4.20 -9.26 -8.62
CA GLY A 87 -3.85 -10.15 -9.73
C GLY A 87 -3.58 -11.59 -9.25
N LEU A 88 -2.78 -11.73 -8.18
CA LEU A 88 -2.42 -13.04 -7.63
C LEU A 88 -3.64 -13.81 -7.08
N PHE A 89 -4.49 -13.12 -6.32
CA PHE A 89 -5.69 -13.72 -5.71
C PHE A 89 -6.91 -13.71 -6.64
N ARG A 90 -6.80 -13.11 -7.82
CA ARG A 90 -7.91 -12.92 -8.76
C ARG A 90 -9.16 -12.33 -8.09
N ASN A 91 -8.93 -11.44 -7.14
CA ASN A 91 -9.96 -10.78 -6.36
C ASN A 91 -9.71 -9.27 -6.35
N PRO A 92 -10.63 -8.45 -6.90
CA PRO A 92 -10.48 -6.99 -6.94
C PRO A 92 -10.50 -6.32 -5.55
N LEU A 93 -10.88 -7.04 -4.52
CA LEU A 93 -10.89 -6.58 -3.13
C LEU A 93 -9.70 -7.12 -2.32
N ALA A 94 -8.74 -7.80 -2.95
CA ALA A 94 -7.55 -8.25 -2.25
C ALA A 94 -6.68 -7.05 -1.84
N ASP A 95 -6.27 -7.06 -0.58
CA ASP A 95 -5.40 -6.06 0.03
C ASP A 95 -4.03 -6.68 0.33
N PRO A 96 -2.90 -5.97 0.10
CA PRO A 96 -1.57 -6.50 0.37
C PRO A 96 -1.30 -6.84 1.85
N TYR A 97 -2.08 -6.29 2.77
CA TYR A 97 -1.96 -6.57 4.20
C TYR A 97 -2.52 -7.94 4.63
N LEU A 98 -3.33 -8.59 3.79
CA LEU A 98 -3.96 -9.87 4.09
C LEU A 98 -2.98 -11.02 4.39
N LEU A 99 -1.70 -10.88 4.03
CA LEU A 99 -0.68 -11.88 4.32
C LEU A 99 0.05 -11.68 5.65
N GLY A 100 -0.51 -10.87 6.57
CA GLY A 100 0.06 -10.64 7.89
C GLY A 100 1.18 -9.58 7.92
N ALA A 101 1.45 -8.87 6.81
CA ALA A 101 2.49 -7.85 6.75
C ALA A 101 2.26 -6.70 7.74
N ALA A 102 1.02 -6.22 7.88
CA ALA A 102 0.69 -5.13 8.79
C ALA A 102 0.85 -5.53 10.27
N ALA A 103 0.36 -6.71 10.65
CA ALA A 103 0.48 -7.23 12.00
C ALA A 103 1.93 -7.52 12.36
N GLY A 104 2.70 -8.09 11.43
CA GLY A 104 4.13 -8.31 11.61
C GLY A 104 4.91 -7.01 11.78
N ALA A 105 4.65 -6.00 10.96
CA ALA A 105 5.27 -4.68 11.10
C ALA A 105 4.93 -4.03 12.44
N SER A 106 3.66 -4.08 12.86
CA SER A 106 3.21 -3.59 14.16
C SER A 106 3.92 -4.29 15.32
N LEU A 107 4.03 -5.63 15.25
CA LEU A 107 4.77 -6.41 16.24
C LEU A 107 6.24 -6.01 16.31
N GLY A 108 6.89 -5.80 15.15
CA GLY A 108 8.29 -5.36 15.08
C GLY A 108 8.51 -4.02 15.79
N VAL A 109 7.62 -3.04 15.53
CA VAL A 109 7.66 -1.73 16.21
C VAL A 109 7.47 -1.89 17.73
N VAL A 110 6.45 -2.65 18.15
CA VAL A 110 6.15 -2.87 19.57
C VAL A 110 7.32 -3.58 20.26
N ALA A 111 7.93 -4.57 19.62
CA ALA A 111 9.07 -5.30 20.19
C ALA A 111 10.27 -4.39 20.46
N VAL A 112 10.63 -3.51 19.51
CA VAL A 112 11.72 -2.54 19.70
C VAL A 112 11.41 -1.56 20.81
N LEU A 113 10.18 -1.06 20.89
CA LEU A 113 9.78 -0.11 21.93
C LEU A 113 9.73 -0.77 23.32
N ALA A 114 9.23 -2.00 23.41
CA ALA A 114 9.18 -2.75 24.67
C ALA A 114 10.58 -3.08 25.20
N ILE A 115 11.48 -3.54 24.32
CA ILE A 115 12.88 -3.84 24.69
C ILE A 115 13.64 -2.55 25.03
N GLY A 116 13.47 -1.49 24.22
CA GLY A 116 14.13 -0.20 24.43
C GLY A 116 13.68 0.49 25.72
N GLY A 117 12.39 0.46 26.04
CA GLY A 117 11.84 0.96 27.31
C GLY A 117 12.36 0.19 28.53
N GLY A 118 12.38 -1.14 28.45
CA GLY A 118 12.89 -2.00 29.50
C GLY A 118 14.40 -1.81 29.79
N LEU A 119 15.22 -1.63 28.75
CA LEU A 119 16.64 -1.36 28.85
C LEU A 119 16.93 0.03 29.46
N ALA A 120 16.13 1.04 29.11
CA ALA A 120 16.27 2.38 29.67
C ALA A 120 15.93 2.44 31.17
N LEU A 121 14.91 1.69 31.60
CA LEU A 121 14.49 1.61 33.01
C LEU A 121 15.44 0.74 33.88
N GLY A 122 15.98 -0.36 33.31
CA GLY A 122 16.77 -1.34 34.06
C GLY A 122 18.25 -1.01 34.22
N SER A 123 18.84 -0.22 33.34
CA SER A 123 20.30 -0.01 33.31
C SER A 123 20.75 1.31 33.93
N GLY A 124 19.85 2.22 34.32
CA GLY A 124 20.24 3.59 34.71
C GLY A 124 21.02 4.30 33.59
N LEU A 125 21.29 3.58 32.51
CA LEU A 125 21.80 4.11 31.28
C LEU A 125 20.61 4.82 30.64
N SER A 126 20.38 6.08 31.04
CA SER A 126 19.83 7.00 30.07
C SER A 126 20.79 6.88 28.90
N LEU A 127 20.44 6.00 27.92
CA LEU A 127 21.03 6.05 26.61
C LEU A 127 20.81 7.48 26.21
N GLY A 128 21.88 8.27 26.49
CA GLY A 128 21.82 9.72 26.44
C GLY A 128 21.19 10.10 25.14
N LEU A 129 19.93 10.50 25.22
CA LEU A 129 19.15 11.07 24.13
C LEU A 129 19.79 12.39 23.65
N ALA A 130 21.03 12.63 24.03
CA ALA A 130 21.84 13.73 23.56
C ALA A 130 22.17 13.63 22.04
N ASN A 131 22.05 12.47 21.42
CA ASN A 131 22.10 12.32 19.97
C ASN A 131 21.92 10.85 19.61
N PRO A 132 20.68 10.49 19.41
CA PRO A 132 20.50 9.68 18.25
C PRO A 132 19.06 9.33 17.90
N ALA A 133 18.27 10.28 17.61
CA ALA A 133 16.95 10.07 17.04
C ALA A 133 17.03 9.19 15.77
N TRP A 134 18.16 9.18 15.08
CA TRP A 134 18.35 8.41 13.86
C TRP A 134 18.55 6.90 14.09
N TRP A 135 19.29 6.48 15.15
CA TRP A 135 19.49 5.06 15.48
C TRP A 135 18.16 4.39 15.90
N LEU A 136 17.41 5.07 16.76
CA LEU A 136 16.11 4.58 17.18
C LEU A 136 15.14 4.52 15.99
N ARG A 137 15.17 5.53 15.14
CA ARG A 137 14.37 5.57 13.92
C ARG A 137 14.74 4.46 12.95
N LEU A 138 16.04 4.22 12.71
CA LEU A 138 16.51 3.11 11.89
C LEU A 138 16.10 1.76 12.51
N GLY A 139 16.19 1.64 13.83
CA GLY A 139 15.74 0.45 14.56
C GLY A 139 14.24 0.20 14.39
N LEU A 140 13.40 1.23 14.53
CA LEU A 140 11.95 1.12 14.33
C LEU A 140 11.58 0.79 12.89
N VAL A 141 12.18 1.48 11.92
CA VAL A 141 11.98 1.23 10.48
C VAL A 141 12.45 -0.18 10.12
N GLY A 142 13.64 -0.57 10.55
CA GLY A 142 14.19 -1.91 10.32
C GLY A 142 13.33 -3.00 10.94
N ALA A 143 12.86 -2.80 12.18
CA ALA A 143 12.00 -3.74 12.88
C ALA A 143 10.60 -3.85 12.22
N ALA A 144 10.01 -2.73 11.81
CA ALA A 144 8.75 -2.74 11.07
C ALA A 144 8.89 -3.48 9.74
N PHE A 145 9.97 -3.23 9.00
CA PHE A 145 10.26 -3.91 7.74
C PHE A 145 10.51 -5.41 7.93
N ALA A 146 11.39 -5.77 8.88
CA ALA A 146 11.66 -7.18 9.22
C ALA A 146 10.42 -7.89 9.74
N GLY A 147 9.61 -7.23 10.56
CA GLY A 147 8.35 -7.73 11.05
C GLY A 147 7.33 -7.96 9.93
N ALA A 148 7.22 -7.04 8.97
CA ALA A 148 6.37 -7.22 7.81
C ALA A 148 6.76 -8.44 6.99
N LEU A 149 8.06 -8.57 6.67
CA LEU A 149 8.59 -9.73 5.95
C LEU A 149 8.44 -11.02 6.78
N GLY A 150 8.67 -10.96 8.07
CA GLY A 150 8.50 -12.08 9.00
C GLY A 150 7.06 -12.59 9.03
N GLY A 151 6.07 -11.69 9.08
CA GLY A 151 4.64 -12.02 9.01
C GLY A 151 4.27 -12.73 7.71
N VAL A 152 4.72 -12.20 6.57
CA VAL A 152 4.49 -12.86 5.26
C VAL A 152 5.22 -14.19 5.15
N SER A 153 6.46 -14.28 5.65
CA SER A 153 7.25 -15.51 5.65
C SER A 153 6.58 -16.59 6.49
N LEU A 154 6.08 -16.24 7.69
CA LEU A 154 5.32 -17.14 8.55
C LEU A 154 4.04 -17.62 7.86
N THR A 155 3.33 -16.72 7.19
CA THR A 155 2.14 -17.06 6.39
C THR A 155 2.48 -18.05 5.28
N LEU A 156 3.57 -17.83 4.54
CA LEU A 156 4.05 -18.73 3.50
C LEU A 156 4.41 -20.13 4.08
N LEU A 157 5.10 -20.17 5.21
CA LEU A 157 5.47 -21.40 5.89
C LEU A 157 4.21 -22.19 6.32
N MET A 158 3.24 -21.52 6.97
CA MET A 158 1.99 -22.16 7.41
C MET A 158 1.12 -22.63 6.25
N ALA A 159 1.13 -21.89 5.14
CA ALA A 159 0.40 -22.30 3.93
C ALA A 159 1.06 -23.45 3.17
N GLY A 160 2.35 -23.73 3.42
CA GLY A 160 3.15 -24.66 2.63
C GLY A 160 3.53 -24.08 1.27
N GLY A 161 3.80 -22.77 1.21
CA GLY A 161 4.17 -22.03 0.01
C GLY A 161 3.03 -21.25 -0.63
N ALA A 162 3.26 -20.70 -1.83
CA ALA A 162 2.33 -19.83 -2.54
C ALA A 162 1.42 -20.56 -3.55
N ALA A 163 1.48 -21.91 -3.60
CA ALA A 163 0.77 -22.70 -4.62
C ALA A 163 -0.75 -22.60 -4.52
N ARG A 164 -1.30 -22.45 -3.31
CA ARG A 164 -2.73 -22.44 -3.03
C ARG A 164 -3.19 -21.09 -2.51
N PRO A 165 -3.69 -20.16 -3.37
CA PRO A 165 -4.01 -18.78 -2.98
C PRO A 165 -5.02 -18.67 -1.83
N VAL A 166 -6.07 -19.48 -1.83
CA VAL A 166 -7.08 -19.47 -0.76
C VAL A 166 -6.49 -19.87 0.59
N LYS A 167 -5.68 -20.96 0.62
CA LYS A 167 -4.99 -21.38 1.83
C LYS A 167 -4.03 -20.31 2.33
N LEU A 168 -3.32 -19.66 1.42
CA LEU A 168 -2.40 -18.57 1.74
C LEU A 168 -3.13 -17.40 2.41
N LEU A 169 -4.31 -16.98 1.89
CA LEU A 169 -5.13 -15.93 2.51
C LEU A 169 -5.62 -16.32 3.90
N LEU A 170 -6.13 -17.56 4.06
CA LEU A 170 -6.60 -18.03 5.37
C LEU A 170 -5.47 -18.06 6.40
N CYS A 171 -4.30 -18.59 6.01
CA CYS A 171 -3.11 -18.57 6.87
C CYS A 171 -2.69 -17.12 7.22
N GLY A 172 -2.77 -16.20 6.26
CA GLY A 172 -2.45 -14.80 6.49
C GLY A 172 -3.34 -14.13 7.54
N VAL A 173 -4.64 -14.39 7.51
CA VAL A 173 -5.57 -13.92 8.54
C VAL A 173 -5.23 -14.48 9.91
N VAL A 174 -5.01 -15.80 10.01
CA VAL A 174 -4.66 -16.45 11.28
C VAL A 174 -3.33 -15.91 11.82
N VAL A 175 -2.31 -15.83 10.97
CA VAL A 175 -1.00 -15.26 11.35
C VAL A 175 -1.16 -13.81 11.78
N GLY A 176 -1.98 -13.02 11.09
CA GLY A 176 -2.26 -11.64 11.47
C GLY A 176 -2.84 -11.51 12.88
N VAL A 177 -3.81 -12.36 13.21
CA VAL A 177 -4.41 -12.41 14.57
C VAL A 177 -3.39 -12.84 15.61
N LEU A 178 -2.59 -13.88 15.33
CA LEU A 178 -1.56 -14.36 16.26
C LEU A 178 -0.49 -13.31 16.53
N LEU A 179 0.05 -12.66 15.48
CA LEU A 179 1.06 -11.60 15.63
C LEU A 179 0.47 -10.37 16.35
N GLY A 180 -0.81 -10.06 16.12
CA GLY A 180 -1.54 -9.04 16.84
C GLY A 180 -1.63 -9.35 18.34
N ALA A 181 -2.04 -10.58 18.69
CA ALA A 181 -2.14 -11.02 20.09
C ALA A 181 -0.77 -10.99 20.80
N VAL A 182 0.32 -11.38 20.12
CA VAL A 182 1.67 -11.25 20.66
C VAL A 182 2.05 -9.79 20.88
N ALA A 183 1.71 -8.90 19.96
CA ALA A 183 1.92 -7.46 20.14
C ALA A 183 1.13 -6.89 21.34
N ASP A 184 -0.11 -7.32 21.52
CA ASP A 184 -0.95 -6.93 22.65
C ASP A 184 -0.39 -7.44 23.98
N LEU A 185 0.15 -8.66 24.02
CA LEU A 185 0.83 -9.22 25.18
C LEU A 185 2.10 -8.40 25.54
N LEU A 186 2.90 -8.02 24.54
CA LEU A 186 4.08 -7.17 24.78
C LEU A 186 3.70 -5.79 25.31
N ILE A 187 2.59 -5.21 24.86
CA ILE A 187 2.08 -3.93 25.38
C ILE A 187 1.60 -4.07 26.82
N LEU A 188 0.99 -5.19 27.18
CA LEU A 188 0.61 -5.45 28.58
C LEU A 188 1.84 -5.47 29.49
N LEU A 189 2.96 -6.02 29.01
CA LEU A 189 4.23 -6.06 29.75
C LEU A 189 5.01 -4.74 29.70
N SER A 190 4.75 -3.90 28.70
CA SER A 190 5.44 -2.63 28.45
C SER A 190 4.46 -1.57 27.94
N PRO A 191 3.66 -0.95 28.84
CA PRO A 191 2.60 -0.01 28.42
C PRO A 191 3.09 1.19 27.62
N GLU A 192 4.37 1.55 27.74
CA GLU A 192 5.01 2.65 27.00
C GLU A 192 5.00 2.41 25.48
N ALA A 193 5.04 1.13 25.05
CA ALA A 193 4.98 0.76 23.63
C ALA A 193 3.61 1.06 22.99
N LEU A 194 2.55 1.25 23.79
CA LEU A 194 1.21 1.52 23.31
C LEU A 194 1.14 2.80 22.45
N ARG A 195 1.77 3.89 22.90
CA ARG A 195 1.78 5.17 22.17
C ARG A 195 2.43 5.03 20.79
N GLY A 196 3.58 4.36 20.74
CA GLY A 196 4.28 4.13 19.48
C GLY A 196 3.47 3.24 18.52
N ARG A 197 2.82 2.20 19.03
CA ARG A 197 1.89 1.38 18.22
C ARG A 197 0.71 2.20 17.69
N GLN A 198 0.11 3.06 18.51
CA GLN A 198 -1.00 3.91 18.05
C GLN A 198 -0.57 4.83 16.92
N VAL A 199 0.58 5.51 17.04
CA VAL A 199 1.14 6.35 15.97
C VAL A 199 1.37 5.53 14.70
N PHE A 200 1.93 4.32 14.82
CA PHE A 200 2.15 3.42 13.70
C PHE A 200 0.83 2.99 13.02
N LEU A 201 -0.20 2.63 13.79
CA LEU A 201 -1.50 2.20 13.26
C LEU A 201 -2.29 3.35 12.61
N LEU A 202 -2.11 4.57 13.08
CA LEU A 202 -2.74 5.74 12.50
C LEU A 202 -2.09 6.15 11.16
N GLY A 203 -0.86 5.73 10.91
CA GLY A 203 -0.09 6.07 9.72
C GLY A 203 0.20 7.57 9.60
N THR A 204 1.43 7.91 9.33
CA THR A 204 1.85 9.31 9.18
C THR A 204 2.96 9.47 8.15
N THR A 205 2.87 10.54 7.39
CA THR A 205 3.89 10.97 6.43
C THR A 205 4.80 12.05 7.01
N GLY A 206 4.46 12.59 8.20
CA GLY A 206 5.17 13.71 8.83
C GLY A 206 6.65 13.44 9.14
N PHE A 207 7.03 12.18 9.27
CA PHE A 207 8.42 11.79 9.56
C PHE A 207 9.23 11.39 8.31
N LEU A 208 8.67 11.53 7.10
CA LEU A 208 9.37 11.18 5.87
C LEU A 208 10.42 12.24 5.54
N GLY A 209 11.70 11.89 5.69
CA GLY A 209 12.84 12.71 5.30
C GLY A 209 13.50 12.19 4.02
N TRP A 210 14.61 12.83 3.60
CA TRP A 210 15.35 12.44 2.40
C TRP A 210 15.83 10.99 2.40
N GLN A 211 16.21 10.45 3.56
CA GLN A 211 16.57 9.03 3.69
C GLN A 211 15.39 8.11 3.34
N SER A 212 14.18 8.47 3.78
CA SER A 212 12.95 7.75 3.43
C SER A 212 12.68 7.82 1.94
N VAL A 213 12.84 9.00 1.33
CA VAL A 213 12.68 9.19 -0.13
C VAL A 213 13.64 8.30 -0.90
N GLN A 214 14.93 8.32 -0.55
CA GLN A 214 15.96 7.51 -1.21
C GLN A 214 15.64 6.01 -1.11
N LEU A 215 15.25 5.53 0.08
CA LEU A 215 14.88 4.14 0.29
C LEU A 215 13.64 3.77 -0.55
N LEU A 216 12.55 4.52 -0.42
CA LEU A 216 11.29 4.23 -1.09
C LEU A 216 11.42 4.31 -2.62
N THR A 217 12.11 5.32 -3.14
CA THR A 217 12.34 5.47 -4.58
C THR A 217 13.29 4.42 -5.12
N GLY A 218 14.33 4.04 -4.36
CA GLY A 218 15.23 2.94 -4.70
C GLY A 218 14.49 1.60 -4.80
N VAL A 219 13.66 1.29 -3.80
CA VAL A 219 12.81 0.09 -3.83
C VAL A 219 11.82 0.14 -4.99
N LEU A 220 11.19 1.28 -5.24
CA LEU A 220 10.25 1.46 -6.35
C LEU A 220 10.92 1.25 -7.71
N ALA A 221 12.14 1.82 -7.90
CA ALA A 221 12.91 1.69 -9.13
C ALA A 221 13.28 0.23 -9.46
N VAL A 222 13.42 -0.62 -8.44
CA VAL A 222 13.65 -2.06 -8.62
C VAL A 222 12.36 -2.83 -8.81
N LEU A 223 11.36 -2.59 -7.93
CA LEU A 223 10.17 -3.43 -7.89
C LEU A 223 9.19 -3.16 -9.02
N VAL A 224 9.07 -1.93 -9.54
CA VAL A 224 8.16 -1.64 -10.66
C VAL A 224 8.57 -2.37 -11.94
N PRO A 225 9.81 -2.26 -12.44
CA PRO A 225 10.25 -3.01 -13.62
C PRO A 225 10.16 -4.53 -13.42
N LEU A 226 10.53 -5.02 -12.22
CA LEU A 226 10.42 -6.43 -11.87
C LEU A 226 8.96 -6.90 -11.94
N ALA A 227 8.03 -6.18 -11.32
CA ALA A 227 6.60 -6.49 -11.33
C ALA A 227 6.01 -6.45 -12.74
N MET A 228 6.41 -5.48 -13.56
CA MET A 228 5.96 -5.39 -14.97
C MET A 228 6.36 -6.64 -15.79
N ARG A 229 7.54 -7.23 -15.51
CA ARG A 229 7.94 -8.50 -16.12
C ARG A 229 7.03 -9.66 -15.77
N PHE A 230 6.42 -9.63 -14.58
CA PHE A 230 5.43 -10.62 -14.16
C PHE A 230 4.02 -10.33 -14.64
N GLY A 231 3.77 -9.22 -15.29
CA GLY A 231 2.47 -8.89 -15.87
C GLY A 231 1.94 -10.00 -16.77
N ARG A 232 2.79 -10.60 -17.62
CA ARG A 232 2.42 -11.73 -18.49
C ARG A 232 1.99 -12.98 -17.69
N VAL A 233 2.60 -13.23 -16.54
CA VAL A 233 2.22 -14.34 -15.65
C VAL A 233 0.82 -14.11 -15.07
N LEU A 234 0.55 -12.86 -14.65
CA LEU A 234 -0.78 -12.48 -14.16
C LEU A 234 -1.83 -12.56 -15.27
N ASP A 235 -1.49 -12.15 -16.50
CA ASP A 235 -2.38 -12.28 -17.66
C ASP A 235 -2.70 -13.77 -17.93
N ALA A 236 -1.69 -14.64 -17.87
CA ALA A 236 -1.90 -16.09 -18.04
C ALA A 236 -2.75 -16.71 -16.92
N LEU A 237 -2.57 -16.26 -15.66
CA LEU A 237 -3.37 -16.73 -14.52
C LEU A 237 -4.86 -16.39 -14.64
N VAL A 238 -5.21 -15.30 -15.33
CA VAL A 238 -6.62 -14.96 -15.61
C VAL A 238 -7.28 -16.02 -16.51
N LEU A 239 -6.55 -16.63 -17.44
CA LEU A 239 -7.04 -17.69 -18.31
C LEU A 239 -7.25 -19.04 -17.59
N GLY A 240 -6.86 -19.11 -16.31
CA GLY A 240 -6.97 -20.31 -15.48
C GLY A 240 -5.62 -21.02 -15.28
N GLU A 241 -5.54 -21.80 -14.20
CA GLU A 241 -4.30 -22.50 -13.80
C GLU A 241 -3.87 -23.56 -14.81
N ALA A 242 -4.83 -24.31 -15.35
CA ALA A 242 -4.57 -25.33 -16.36
C ALA A 242 -3.97 -24.72 -17.64
N SER A 243 -4.56 -23.61 -18.11
CA SER A 243 -4.08 -22.89 -19.29
C SER A 243 -2.69 -22.27 -19.05
N ALA A 244 -2.44 -21.71 -17.89
CA ALA A 244 -1.13 -21.16 -17.54
C ALA A 244 -0.06 -22.26 -17.44
N ALA A 245 -0.41 -23.44 -16.89
CA ALA A 245 0.49 -24.61 -16.82
C ALA A 245 0.81 -25.17 -18.22
N SER A 246 -0.17 -25.23 -19.13
CA SER A 246 0.06 -25.69 -20.51
C SER A 246 0.99 -24.76 -21.31
N LEU A 247 1.11 -23.48 -20.91
CA LEU A 247 2.10 -22.53 -21.43
C LEU A 247 3.51 -22.75 -20.86
N GLY A 248 3.73 -23.79 -20.05
CA GLY A 248 5.03 -24.12 -19.47
C GLY A 248 5.45 -23.23 -18.28
N LEU A 249 4.51 -22.49 -17.67
CA LEU A 249 4.83 -21.63 -16.54
C LEU A 249 4.97 -22.44 -15.23
N ALA A 250 6.12 -22.28 -14.53
CA ALA A 250 6.36 -22.84 -13.21
C ALA A 250 5.61 -22.04 -12.13
N LEU A 251 4.27 -22.20 -12.08
CA LEU A 251 3.36 -21.38 -11.26
C LEU A 251 3.76 -21.26 -9.78
N PRO A 252 4.23 -22.32 -9.06
CA PRO A 252 4.59 -22.18 -7.65
C PRO A 252 5.71 -21.19 -7.41
N GLY A 253 6.78 -21.26 -8.20
CA GLY A 253 7.91 -20.32 -8.08
C GLY A 253 7.55 -18.89 -8.47
N LEU A 254 6.76 -18.72 -9.55
CA LEU A 254 6.30 -17.40 -10.00
C LEU A 254 5.36 -16.75 -8.98
N ARG A 255 4.46 -17.51 -8.37
CA ARG A 255 3.60 -17.02 -7.29
C ARG A 255 4.40 -16.60 -6.05
N LEU A 256 5.40 -17.40 -5.67
CA LEU A 256 6.28 -17.07 -4.57
C LEU A 256 6.97 -15.72 -4.83
N LEU A 257 7.47 -15.51 -6.04
CA LEU A 257 8.16 -14.28 -6.42
C LEU A 257 7.21 -13.07 -6.43
N LEU A 258 5.96 -13.24 -6.87
CA LEU A 258 4.91 -12.22 -6.77
C LEU A 258 4.62 -11.85 -5.30
N VAL A 259 4.50 -12.86 -4.41
CA VAL A 259 4.29 -12.65 -2.97
C VAL A 259 5.49 -11.91 -2.35
N VAL A 260 6.72 -12.30 -2.69
CA VAL A 260 7.93 -11.64 -2.20
C VAL A 260 7.98 -10.18 -2.68
N THR A 261 7.71 -9.94 -3.96
CA THR A 261 7.67 -8.57 -4.52
C THR A 261 6.62 -7.71 -3.80
N MET A 262 5.43 -8.27 -3.56
CA MET A 262 4.35 -7.62 -2.83
C MET A 262 4.76 -7.34 -1.37
N ALA A 263 5.38 -8.30 -0.68
CA ALA A 263 5.84 -8.15 0.69
C ALA A 263 6.92 -7.08 0.84
N LEU A 264 7.87 -7.03 -0.10
CA LEU A 264 8.92 -6.00 -0.12
C LEU A 264 8.33 -4.60 -0.34
N ALA A 265 7.40 -4.46 -1.30
CA ALA A 265 6.73 -3.18 -1.57
C ALA A 265 5.91 -2.71 -0.35
N THR A 266 5.11 -3.61 0.22
CA THR A 266 4.29 -3.32 1.41
C THR A 266 5.16 -3.01 2.62
N GLY A 267 6.16 -3.85 2.89
CA GLY A 267 7.08 -3.69 4.02
C GLY A 267 7.85 -2.37 3.95
N ALA A 268 8.37 -2.00 2.78
CA ALA A 268 9.06 -0.73 2.58
C ALA A 268 8.14 0.47 2.84
N ALA A 269 6.92 0.46 2.29
CA ALA A 269 5.97 1.55 2.50
C ALA A 269 5.55 1.68 3.97
N VAL A 270 5.16 0.55 4.60
CA VAL A 270 4.66 0.52 5.99
C VAL A 270 5.73 0.86 7.00
N SER A 271 6.97 0.44 6.78
CA SER A 271 8.08 0.77 7.68
C SER A 271 8.37 2.26 7.75
N GLN A 272 8.05 3.02 6.69
CA GLN A 272 8.31 4.45 6.61
C GLN A 272 7.09 5.31 6.99
N ALA A 273 5.90 4.92 6.52
CA ALA A 273 4.67 5.71 6.67
C ALA A 273 3.70 5.16 7.73
N GLY A 274 4.01 4.03 8.37
CA GLY A 274 3.06 3.31 9.21
C GLY A 274 1.96 2.65 8.38
N LEU A 275 0.85 2.32 9.03
CA LEU A 275 -0.26 1.64 8.38
C LEU A 275 -1.13 2.63 7.61
N VAL A 276 -1.10 2.55 6.28
CA VAL A 276 -1.93 3.36 5.37
C VAL A 276 -2.91 2.44 4.65
N ALA A 277 -4.14 2.44 5.13
CA ALA A 277 -5.19 1.56 4.60
C ALA A 277 -5.75 2.05 3.25
N PHE A 278 -6.35 1.14 2.50
CA PHE A 278 -7.11 1.36 1.28
C PHE A 278 -6.36 1.86 0.03
N VAL A 279 -5.19 2.46 0.13
CA VAL A 279 -4.44 2.93 -1.05
C VAL A 279 -4.15 1.78 -2.00
N GLY A 280 -3.67 0.64 -1.48
CA GLY A 280 -3.41 -0.57 -2.26
C GLY A 280 -4.67 -1.17 -2.89
N LEU A 281 -5.81 -1.01 -2.25
CA LEU A 281 -7.08 -1.53 -2.74
C LEU A 281 -7.72 -0.61 -3.78
N VAL A 282 -7.73 0.70 -3.53
CA VAL A 282 -8.44 1.69 -4.35
C VAL A 282 -7.66 2.03 -5.63
N ALA A 283 -6.33 2.13 -5.58
CA ALA A 283 -5.52 2.54 -6.73
C ALA A 283 -5.73 1.64 -7.96
N PRO A 284 -5.55 0.30 -7.89
CA PRO A 284 -5.77 -0.56 -9.05
C PRO A 284 -7.24 -0.62 -9.47
N HIS A 285 -8.18 -0.43 -8.54
CA HIS A 285 -9.59 -0.37 -8.86
C HIS A 285 -9.92 0.87 -9.71
N LEU A 286 -9.40 2.04 -9.35
CA LEU A 286 -9.57 3.28 -10.13
C LEU A 286 -8.99 3.14 -11.53
N VAL A 287 -7.79 2.55 -11.68
CA VAL A 287 -7.17 2.34 -12.99
C VAL A 287 -8.07 1.47 -13.87
N ARG A 288 -8.56 0.32 -13.36
CA ARG A 288 -9.45 -0.57 -14.12
C ARG A 288 -10.78 0.07 -14.51
N ARG A 289 -11.24 1.07 -13.76
CA ARG A 289 -12.45 1.81 -14.08
C ARG A 289 -12.30 2.69 -15.32
N TRP A 290 -11.10 3.22 -15.55
CA TRP A 290 -10.84 4.20 -16.60
C TRP A 290 -10.19 3.59 -17.84
N VAL A 291 -9.47 2.48 -17.70
CA VAL A 291 -8.72 1.89 -18.81
C VAL A 291 -8.70 0.36 -18.70
N VAL A 292 -8.81 -0.29 -19.87
CA VAL A 292 -8.61 -1.74 -20.01
C VAL A 292 -7.20 -1.97 -20.54
N VAL A 293 -6.36 -2.61 -19.75
CA VAL A 293 -4.93 -2.81 -20.05
C VAL A 293 -4.46 -4.17 -19.58
N THR A 294 -3.31 -4.63 -20.09
CA THR A 294 -2.59 -5.80 -19.58
C THR A 294 -2.13 -5.58 -18.14
N HIS A 295 -1.87 -6.67 -17.41
CA HIS A 295 -1.40 -6.56 -16.01
C HIS A 295 -0.10 -5.78 -15.89
N GLY A 296 0.82 -5.86 -16.86
CA GLY A 296 2.05 -5.07 -16.81
C GLY A 296 1.79 -3.56 -16.76
N ALA A 297 0.92 -3.05 -17.63
CA ALA A 297 0.53 -1.65 -17.62
C ALA A 297 -0.33 -1.31 -16.38
N LEU A 298 -1.21 -2.22 -15.94
CA LEU A 298 -2.00 -2.07 -14.74
C LEU A 298 -1.12 -1.87 -13.49
N LEU A 299 -0.04 -2.65 -13.34
CA LEU A 299 0.89 -2.56 -12.21
C LEU A 299 1.56 -1.18 -12.17
N ALA A 300 2.08 -0.69 -13.31
CA ALA A 300 2.70 0.62 -13.40
C ALA A 300 1.70 1.77 -13.14
N LEU A 301 0.52 1.71 -13.75
CA LEU A 301 -0.53 2.71 -13.54
C LEU A 301 -1.07 2.71 -12.11
N SER A 302 -1.17 1.53 -11.49
CA SER A 302 -1.61 1.41 -10.08
C SER A 302 -0.57 1.96 -9.12
N ALA A 303 0.72 1.79 -9.41
CA ALA A 303 1.78 2.44 -8.66
C ALA A 303 1.63 3.97 -8.75
N LEU A 304 1.49 4.51 -9.94
CA LEU A 304 1.33 5.96 -10.14
C LEU A 304 0.04 6.48 -9.46
N ALA A 305 -1.08 5.78 -9.62
CA ALA A 305 -2.35 6.15 -8.97
C ALA A 305 -2.28 6.07 -7.45
N GLY A 306 -1.62 5.05 -6.90
CA GLY A 306 -1.40 4.93 -5.44
C GLY A 306 -0.56 6.07 -4.88
N GLY A 307 0.50 6.47 -5.61
CA GLY A 307 1.31 7.64 -5.27
C GLY A 307 0.48 8.92 -5.23
N VAL A 308 -0.30 9.17 -6.28
CA VAL A 308 -1.21 10.33 -6.35
C VAL A 308 -2.24 10.32 -5.23
N LEU A 309 -2.84 9.16 -4.93
CA LEU A 309 -3.82 9.03 -3.84
C LEU A 309 -3.23 9.36 -2.47
N LEU A 310 -2.07 8.80 -2.14
CA LEU A 310 -1.45 9.04 -0.84
C LEU A 310 -0.93 10.49 -0.73
N LEU A 311 -0.37 11.04 -1.80
CA LEU A 311 0.03 12.44 -1.83
C LEU A 311 -1.17 13.38 -1.67
N THR A 312 -2.32 13.07 -2.29
CA THR A 312 -3.57 13.83 -2.10
C THR A 312 -4.01 13.79 -0.64
N ALA A 313 -3.99 12.60 -0.03
CA ALA A 313 -4.33 12.45 1.38
C ALA A 313 -3.34 13.20 2.30
N ASP A 314 -2.04 13.18 1.99
CA ASP A 314 -1.02 13.90 2.75
C ASP A 314 -1.20 15.43 2.68
N VAL A 315 -1.46 15.99 1.50
CA VAL A 315 -1.74 17.44 1.35
C VAL A 315 -3.02 17.81 2.10
N ALA A 316 -4.08 17.00 1.96
CA ALA A 316 -5.34 17.23 2.67
C ALA A 316 -5.16 17.12 4.19
N ALA A 317 -4.36 16.14 4.68
CA ALA A 317 -4.07 15.94 6.10
C ALA A 317 -3.43 17.16 6.78
N ARG A 318 -2.63 17.92 6.03
CA ARG A 318 -1.99 19.15 6.51
C ARG A 318 -2.90 20.36 6.49
N TRP A 319 -3.95 20.35 5.66
CA TRP A 319 -4.77 21.54 5.42
C TRP A 319 -6.10 21.52 6.17
N VAL A 320 -6.75 20.35 6.31
CA VAL A 320 -8.16 20.25 6.75
C VAL A 320 -8.40 20.81 8.16
N ILE A 321 -7.46 20.61 9.08
CA ILE A 321 -7.57 21.08 10.48
C ILE A 321 -6.36 21.91 10.92
N ALA A 322 -5.69 22.61 9.98
CA ALA A 322 -4.55 23.45 10.31
C ALA A 322 -4.85 24.37 11.51
N PRO A 323 -3.92 24.60 12.45
CA PRO A 323 -2.50 24.20 12.42
C PRO A 323 -2.22 22.77 12.89
N GLN A 324 -3.23 21.99 13.28
CA GLN A 324 -3.06 20.59 13.61
C GLN A 324 -3.02 19.74 12.33
N GLU A 325 -2.32 18.61 12.40
CA GLU A 325 -2.22 17.69 11.28
C GLU A 325 -2.98 16.39 11.58
N LEU A 326 -3.79 15.94 10.62
CA LEU A 326 -4.41 14.62 10.70
C LEU A 326 -3.40 13.51 10.35
N PRO A 327 -3.43 12.37 11.05
CA PRO A 327 -2.76 11.18 10.55
C PRO A 327 -3.31 10.78 9.18
N VAL A 328 -2.40 10.60 8.21
CA VAL A 328 -2.79 10.32 6.81
C VAL A 328 -3.59 9.02 6.66
N GLY A 329 -3.30 8.02 7.51
CA GLY A 329 -4.01 6.75 7.51
C GLY A 329 -5.49 6.89 7.86
N ILE A 330 -5.87 7.85 8.72
CA ILE A 330 -7.28 8.15 9.02
C ILE A 330 -7.99 8.66 7.76
N LEU A 331 -7.38 9.60 7.05
CA LEU A 331 -7.97 10.15 5.81
C LEU A 331 -8.12 9.09 4.73
N THR A 332 -7.09 8.27 4.52
CA THR A 332 -7.15 7.19 3.52
C THR A 332 -8.19 6.14 3.91
N ALA A 333 -8.35 5.82 5.21
CA ALA A 333 -9.35 4.89 5.69
C ALA A 333 -10.78 5.42 5.50
N LEU A 334 -11.03 6.69 5.83
CA LEU A 334 -12.34 7.32 5.64
C LEU A 334 -12.70 7.42 4.15
N LEU A 335 -11.82 7.98 3.33
CA LEU A 335 -12.08 8.17 1.90
C LEU A 335 -12.18 6.83 1.17
N GLY A 336 -11.29 5.88 1.46
CA GLY A 336 -11.29 4.55 0.87
C GLY A 336 -12.50 3.73 1.30
N GLY A 337 -12.88 3.77 2.58
CA GLY A 337 -14.06 3.10 3.09
C GLY A 337 -15.35 3.64 2.48
N LEU A 338 -15.52 4.97 2.41
CA LEU A 338 -16.67 5.60 1.76
C LEU A 338 -16.73 5.28 0.27
N TYR A 339 -15.58 5.26 -0.41
CA TYR A 339 -15.50 4.87 -1.83
C TYR A 339 -16.00 3.43 -2.04
N LEU A 340 -15.57 2.48 -1.20
CA LEU A 340 -15.99 1.08 -1.32
C LEU A 340 -17.45 0.89 -0.98
N LEU A 341 -17.97 1.55 0.04
CA LEU A 341 -19.40 1.53 0.38
C LEU A 341 -20.26 2.05 -0.78
N GLY A 342 -19.82 3.15 -1.40
CA GLY A 342 -20.48 3.69 -2.59
C GLY A 342 -20.45 2.73 -3.78
N LEU A 343 -19.37 1.94 -3.91
CA LEU A 343 -19.24 0.93 -4.96
C LEU A 343 -20.19 -0.27 -4.74
N LEU A 344 -20.28 -0.75 -3.50
CA LEU A 344 -21.17 -1.85 -3.13
C LEU A 344 -22.63 -1.50 -3.36
N ARG A 345 -23.07 -0.32 -2.93
CA ARG A 345 -24.45 0.15 -3.15
C ARG A 345 -24.82 0.23 -4.64
N ARG A 346 -23.88 0.61 -5.52
CA ARG A 346 -24.16 0.69 -6.97
C ARG A 346 -24.32 -0.68 -7.65
N ARG A 347 -23.81 -1.76 -7.04
CA ARG A 347 -23.96 -3.14 -7.56
C ARG A 347 -25.26 -3.80 -7.11
N GLU A 348 -25.93 -3.26 -6.09
CA GLU A 348 -27.19 -3.78 -5.57
C GLU A 348 -28.43 -3.19 -6.26
N VAL A 349 -28.29 -2.18 -7.13
CA VAL A 349 -29.41 -1.67 -7.94
C VAL A 349 -29.49 -2.54 -9.21
N PRO A 350 -30.50 -3.47 -9.30
CA PRO A 350 -30.75 -4.21 -10.52
C PRO A 350 -31.14 -3.22 -11.60
N ALA A 351 -30.57 -3.38 -12.79
CA ALA A 351 -30.99 -2.64 -13.98
C ALA A 351 -32.38 -3.08 -14.42
#